data_b77428e16c3a4af4b72cded55f5f9619
#
_entry.id   b77428e16c3a4af4b72cded55f5f9619
#
_cell.length_a   1.000
_cell.length_b   1.000
_cell.length_c   1.000
_cell.angle_alpha   90.00
_cell.angle_beta   90.00
_cell.angle_gamma   90.00
#
_symmetry.space_group_name_H-M   'P 1'
#
loop_
_entity.id
_entity.type
_entity.pdbx_description
1 polymer ?
#
loop_
_entity_poly.entity_id
_entity_poly.type
_entity_poly.pdbx_seq_one_letter_code
_entity_poly.pdbx_strand_id
1 'polypeptide(L)'
;MKELFGTERISFVELSESLVDEYLAMVNDYENVNRFIGGRKDAFTREQEIWWVRDKLDRNAPVFSMIEKKSGRFIGNVELMNITGSAGELGIAITAAMQEKGYGTEAVKAITAYGMNTLGLNRVCLRTNLDNYRAIHVYEKCGFREFKRTDEHVCMEIFR
;
A
#
# COMPACT_ATOMS: atom_id res chain seq x y z
N MET A 1 15.96 1.73 11.15
CA MET A 1 14.82 2.62 10.85
C MET A 1 13.86 2.61 12.01
N LYS A 2 13.34 3.76 12.33
CA LYS A 2 12.43 3.92 13.46
C LYS A 2 11.03 3.41 13.10
N GLU A 3 10.48 2.51 13.89
CA GLU A 3 9.09 2.09 13.77
C GLU A 3 8.16 3.23 14.19
N LEU A 4 7.22 3.59 13.32
CA LEU A 4 6.20 4.59 13.62
C LEU A 4 4.97 3.93 14.25
N PHE A 5 4.59 2.78 13.72
CA PHE A 5 3.61 1.86 14.30
C PHE A 5 3.90 0.47 13.76
N GLY A 6 3.27 -0.55 14.31
CA GLY A 6 3.58 -1.91 13.91
C GLY A 6 2.47 -2.90 14.21
N THR A 7 2.67 -4.10 13.70
CA THR A 7 1.85 -5.28 13.97
C THR A 7 2.75 -6.37 14.54
N GLU A 8 2.23 -7.58 14.66
CA GLU A 8 3.05 -8.71 15.14
C GLU A 8 4.30 -8.93 14.28
N ARG A 9 4.17 -8.85 12.94
CA ARG A 9 5.25 -9.19 12.02
C ARG A 9 5.82 -8.00 11.24
N ILE A 10 5.13 -6.87 11.21
CA ILE A 10 5.47 -5.72 10.35
C ILE A 10 5.82 -4.49 11.18
N SER A 11 6.95 -3.85 10.86
CA SER A 11 7.25 -2.49 11.28
C SER A 11 6.91 -1.54 10.14
N PHE A 12 6.09 -0.54 10.42
CA PHE A 12 5.78 0.53 9.47
C PHE A 12 6.70 1.71 9.75
N VAL A 13 7.50 2.06 8.76
CA VAL A 13 8.54 3.09 8.87
C VAL A 13 8.33 4.16 7.81
N GLU A 14 8.94 5.31 8.04
CA GLU A 14 8.94 6.41 7.08
C GLU A 14 9.61 5.96 5.77
N LEU A 15 9.17 6.53 4.63
CA LEU A 15 9.88 6.33 3.36
C LEU A 15 11.33 6.77 3.51
N SER A 16 12.24 6.11 2.81
CA SER A 16 13.66 6.42 2.88
C SER A 16 14.34 6.25 1.53
N GLU A 17 15.22 7.19 1.18
CA GLU A 17 16.06 7.04 -0.02
C GLU A 17 16.97 5.82 0.09
N SER A 18 17.27 5.35 1.31
CA SER A 18 18.05 4.12 1.52
C SER A 18 17.35 2.86 1.01
N LEU A 19 16.02 2.91 0.79
CA LEU A 19 15.22 1.79 0.27
C LEU A 19 14.88 1.94 -1.21
N VAL A 20 15.44 2.94 -1.89
CA VAL A 20 15.09 3.22 -3.30
C VAL A 20 15.36 2.03 -4.22
N ASP A 21 16.42 1.26 -3.98
CA ASP A 21 16.71 0.09 -4.81
C ASP A 21 15.61 -0.98 -4.67
N GLU A 22 15.13 -1.21 -3.44
CA GLU A 22 14.00 -2.11 -3.19
C GLU A 22 12.70 -1.58 -3.79
N TYR A 23 12.45 -0.28 -3.71
CA TYR A 23 11.28 0.34 -4.34
C TYR A 23 11.30 0.14 -5.85
N LEU A 24 12.45 0.38 -6.50
CA LEU A 24 12.60 0.21 -7.94
C LEU A 24 12.38 -1.23 -8.36
N ALA A 25 12.98 -2.18 -7.65
CA ALA A 25 12.80 -3.60 -7.96
C ALA A 25 11.31 -3.99 -7.88
N MET A 26 10.60 -3.47 -6.89
CA MET A 26 9.17 -3.73 -6.70
C MET A 26 8.31 -3.10 -7.80
N VAL A 27 8.43 -1.80 -8.02
CA VAL A 27 7.55 -1.09 -8.97
C VAL A 27 7.86 -1.41 -10.43
N ASN A 28 9.05 -1.91 -10.72
CA ASN A 28 9.45 -2.34 -12.06
C ASN A 28 9.19 -3.82 -12.32
N ASP A 29 8.71 -4.57 -11.33
CA ASP A 29 8.26 -5.95 -11.50
C ASP A 29 6.85 -5.92 -12.10
N TYR A 30 6.77 -5.86 -13.44
CA TYR A 30 5.49 -5.74 -14.13
C TYR A 30 4.55 -6.91 -13.83
N GLU A 31 5.06 -8.13 -13.96
CA GLU A 31 4.23 -9.34 -13.85
C GLU A 31 3.63 -9.54 -12.46
N ASN A 32 4.38 -9.25 -11.41
CA ASN A 32 3.97 -9.54 -10.04
C ASN A 32 3.40 -8.34 -9.30
N VAL A 33 3.72 -7.12 -9.73
CA VAL A 33 3.37 -5.90 -8.99
C VAL A 33 2.77 -4.83 -9.88
N ASN A 34 3.54 -4.32 -10.84
CA ASN A 34 3.18 -3.08 -11.54
C ASN A 34 1.85 -3.16 -12.28
N ARG A 35 1.55 -4.27 -12.94
CA ARG A 35 0.30 -4.45 -13.68
C ARG A 35 -0.95 -4.32 -12.78
N PHE A 36 -0.80 -4.47 -11.47
CA PHE A 36 -1.89 -4.35 -10.50
C PHE A 36 -1.99 -2.98 -9.84
N ILE A 37 -0.94 -2.14 -9.97
CA ILE A 37 -0.89 -0.83 -9.29
C ILE A 37 -0.86 0.36 -10.24
N GLY A 38 -0.86 0.14 -11.54
CA GLY A 38 -0.83 1.23 -12.52
C GLY A 38 -0.64 0.73 -13.94
N GLY A 39 -0.04 -0.44 -14.11
CA GLY A 39 0.14 -1.06 -15.41
C GLY A 39 1.12 -0.33 -16.32
N ARG A 40 2.05 0.43 -15.78
CA ARG A 40 3.05 1.16 -16.55
C ARG A 40 4.13 0.18 -17.04
N LYS A 41 4.28 0.08 -18.37
CA LYS A 41 5.26 -0.81 -18.99
C LYS A 41 6.66 -0.23 -19.00
N ASP A 42 6.79 1.09 -19.09
CA ASP A 42 8.09 1.75 -19.03
C ASP A 42 8.61 1.72 -17.60
N ALA A 43 9.87 1.32 -17.42
CA ALA A 43 10.47 1.25 -16.10
C ALA A 43 10.58 2.63 -15.46
N PHE A 44 10.34 2.68 -14.16
CA PHE A 44 10.66 3.85 -13.36
C PHE A 44 12.18 3.96 -13.20
N THR A 45 12.70 5.18 -13.27
CA THR A 45 14.12 5.44 -13.05
C THR A 45 14.39 5.68 -11.56
N ARG A 46 15.65 5.53 -11.17
CA ARG A 46 16.08 5.85 -9.80
C ARG A 46 15.76 7.30 -9.43
N GLU A 47 15.95 8.23 -10.36
CA GLU A 47 15.64 9.65 -10.14
C GLU A 47 14.17 9.89 -9.89
N GLN A 48 13.29 9.19 -10.63
CA GLN A 48 11.84 9.28 -10.42
C GLN A 48 11.43 8.77 -9.04
N GLU A 49 12.03 7.67 -8.59
CA GLU A 49 11.73 7.12 -7.26
C GLU A 49 12.26 8.02 -6.14
N ILE A 50 13.45 8.58 -6.28
CA ILE A 50 13.99 9.55 -5.32
C ILE A 50 13.09 10.78 -5.23
N TRP A 51 12.65 11.29 -6.39
CA TRP A 51 11.71 12.41 -6.42
C TRP A 51 10.40 12.08 -5.70
N TRP A 52 9.86 10.88 -5.96
CA TRP A 52 8.63 10.40 -5.31
C TRP A 52 8.78 10.34 -3.79
N VAL A 53 9.89 9.79 -3.29
CA VAL A 53 10.19 9.74 -1.86
C VAL A 53 10.22 11.14 -1.25
N ARG A 54 10.97 12.04 -1.87
CA ARG A 54 11.10 13.43 -1.38
C ARG A 54 9.78 14.17 -1.40
N ASP A 55 9.01 14.02 -2.48
CA ASP A 55 7.69 14.66 -2.59
C ASP A 55 6.75 14.18 -1.47
N LYS A 56 6.70 12.89 -1.23
CA LYS A 56 5.84 12.32 -0.17
C LYS A 56 6.27 12.79 1.21
N LEU A 57 7.56 12.83 1.48
CA LEU A 57 8.09 13.31 2.76
C LEU A 57 7.81 14.80 2.95
N ASP A 58 8.03 15.62 1.93
CA ASP A 58 7.80 17.07 1.99
C ASP A 58 6.33 17.40 2.25
N ARG A 59 5.42 16.61 1.69
CA ARG A 59 3.98 16.80 1.89
C ARG A 59 3.47 16.13 3.17
N ASN A 60 4.35 15.48 3.91
CA ASN A 60 3.97 14.68 5.09
C ASN A 60 2.82 13.71 4.77
N ALA A 61 2.89 13.08 3.60
CA ALA A 61 1.86 12.15 3.14
C ALA A 61 1.87 10.87 3.98
N PRO A 62 0.68 10.29 4.30
CA PRO A 62 0.62 9.04 5.06
C PRO A 62 0.93 7.85 4.17
N VAL A 63 2.22 7.68 3.88
CA VAL A 63 2.78 6.56 3.13
C VAL A 63 3.92 5.96 3.93
N PHE A 64 3.97 4.63 4.01
CA PHE A 64 4.90 3.92 4.88
C PHE A 64 5.53 2.75 4.14
N SER A 65 6.81 2.52 4.43
CA SER A 65 7.48 1.29 4.05
C SER A 65 7.24 0.24 5.12
N MET A 66 7.06 -1.00 4.69
CA MET A 66 6.82 -2.14 5.56
C MET A 66 8.07 -3.00 5.62
N ILE A 67 8.53 -3.28 6.83
CA ILE A 67 9.73 -4.07 7.09
C ILE A 67 9.32 -5.29 7.92
N GLU A 68 9.76 -6.47 7.50
CA GLU A 68 9.54 -7.70 8.27
C GLU A 68 10.40 -7.68 9.53
N LYS A 69 9.74 -7.76 10.70
CA LYS A 69 10.44 -7.62 11.99
C LYS A 69 11.54 -8.65 12.19
N LYS A 70 11.29 -9.91 11.83
CA LYS A 70 12.24 -11.00 12.13
C LYS A 70 13.50 -10.97 11.27
N SER A 71 13.43 -10.45 10.04
CA SER A 71 14.55 -10.49 9.09
C SER A 71 15.10 -9.12 8.72
N GLY A 72 14.34 -8.06 8.96
CA GLY A 72 14.68 -6.71 8.49
C GLY A 72 14.46 -6.51 6.99
N ARG A 73 13.81 -7.45 6.29
CA ARG A 73 13.60 -7.37 4.85
C ARG A 73 12.44 -6.45 4.51
N PHE A 74 12.59 -5.76 3.38
CA PHE A 74 11.52 -4.94 2.82
C PHE A 74 10.36 -5.80 2.32
N ILE A 75 9.14 -5.45 2.73
CA ILE A 75 7.90 -6.13 2.32
C ILE A 75 7.22 -5.40 1.19
N GLY A 76 7.13 -4.08 1.27
CA GLY A 76 6.39 -3.25 0.33
C GLY A 76 6.08 -1.89 0.90
N ASN A 77 5.21 -1.14 0.21
CA ASN A 77 4.73 0.17 0.65
C ASN A 77 3.22 0.17 0.75
N VAL A 78 2.70 0.95 1.69
CA VAL A 78 1.26 1.13 1.90
C VAL A 78 0.98 2.59 2.15
N GLU A 79 -0.15 3.10 1.63
CA GLU A 79 -0.50 4.51 1.79
C GLU A 79 -2.00 4.75 1.90
N LEU A 80 -2.33 5.91 2.45
CA LEU A 80 -3.65 6.52 2.33
C LEU A 80 -3.48 7.79 1.51
N MET A 81 -4.18 7.87 0.40
CA MET A 81 -4.07 8.97 -0.57
C MET A 81 -5.44 9.60 -0.82
N ASN A 82 -5.42 10.71 -1.53
CA ASN A 82 -6.65 11.42 -1.93
C ASN A 82 -7.60 11.67 -0.75
N ILE A 83 -7.01 12.05 0.39
CA ILE A 83 -7.79 12.33 1.60
C ILE A 83 -8.62 13.58 1.39
N THR A 84 -9.94 13.42 1.50
CA THR A 84 -10.90 14.51 1.33
C THR A 84 -11.97 14.39 2.42
N GLY A 85 -12.06 15.41 3.28
CA GLY A 85 -12.94 15.33 4.45
C GLY A 85 -12.51 14.19 5.36
N SER A 86 -13.43 13.25 5.62
CA SER A 86 -13.17 12.10 6.49
C SER A 86 -13.01 10.79 5.71
N ALA A 87 -12.67 10.87 4.43
CA ALA A 87 -12.45 9.70 3.58
C ALA A 87 -11.04 9.69 3.00
N GLY A 88 -10.46 8.51 2.84
CA GLY A 88 -9.17 8.32 2.18
C GLY A 88 -9.16 7.06 1.33
N GLU A 89 -8.21 7.00 0.41
CA GLU A 89 -8.06 5.87 -0.51
C GLU A 89 -6.80 5.08 -0.16
N LEU A 90 -6.96 3.76 0.01
CA LEU A 90 -5.86 2.85 0.33
C LEU A 90 -5.14 2.41 -0.93
N GLY A 91 -3.81 2.47 -0.90
CA GLY A 91 -2.94 1.88 -1.90
C GLY A 91 -1.91 0.98 -1.23
N ILE A 92 -1.61 -0.17 -1.83
CA ILE A 92 -0.65 -1.12 -1.29
C ILE A 92 0.07 -1.84 -2.43
N ALA A 93 1.37 -2.02 -2.26
CA ALA A 93 2.18 -2.86 -3.13
C ALA A 93 3.10 -3.72 -2.28
N ILE A 94 3.16 -5.01 -2.58
CA ILE A 94 4.01 -5.98 -1.89
C ILE A 94 4.96 -6.60 -2.89
N THR A 95 6.26 -6.60 -2.59
CA THR A 95 7.27 -7.20 -3.45
C THR A 95 7.02 -8.70 -3.61
N ALA A 96 7.34 -9.25 -4.79
CA ALA A 96 7.01 -10.63 -5.15
C ALA A 96 7.43 -11.66 -4.10
N ALA A 97 8.64 -11.53 -3.57
CA ALA A 97 9.18 -12.47 -2.57
C ALA A 97 8.40 -12.50 -1.26
N MET A 98 7.61 -11.46 -0.99
CA MET A 98 6.84 -11.34 0.26
C MET A 98 5.33 -11.55 0.05
N GLN A 99 4.92 -11.86 -1.15
CA GLN A 99 3.50 -12.17 -1.43
C GLN A 99 3.13 -13.57 -0.93
N GLU A 100 1.82 -13.80 -0.76
CA GLU A 100 1.25 -15.09 -0.34
C GLU A 100 1.73 -15.58 1.05
N LYS A 101 2.05 -14.63 1.92
CA LYS A 101 2.50 -14.91 3.30
C LYS A 101 1.61 -14.28 4.36
N GLY A 102 0.48 -13.70 3.94
CA GLY A 102 -0.45 -13.03 4.85
C GLY A 102 -0.12 -11.59 5.19
N TYR A 103 0.95 -11.03 4.64
CA TYR A 103 1.32 -9.63 4.91
C TYR A 103 0.30 -8.63 4.39
N GLY A 104 -0.33 -8.93 3.24
CA GLY A 104 -1.37 -8.06 2.69
C GLY A 104 -2.53 -7.86 3.66
N THR A 105 -3.05 -8.94 4.22
CA THR A 105 -4.13 -8.88 5.20
C THR A 105 -3.72 -8.11 6.45
N GLU A 106 -2.54 -8.40 6.97
CA GLU A 106 -2.00 -7.75 8.17
C GLU A 106 -1.81 -6.24 7.93
N ALA A 107 -1.24 -5.87 6.79
CA ALA A 107 -0.99 -4.48 6.43
C ALA A 107 -2.27 -3.68 6.19
N VAL A 108 -3.24 -4.25 5.47
CA VAL A 108 -4.52 -3.58 5.18
C VAL A 108 -5.28 -3.28 6.46
N LYS A 109 -5.32 -4.24 7.38
CA LYS A 109 -5.95 -4.01 8.71
C LYS A 109 -5.24 -2.88 9.47
N ALA A 110 -3.91 -2.88 9.47
CA ALA A 110 -3.11 -1.89 10.20
C ALA A 110 -3.28 -0.48 9.64
N ILE A 111 -3.20 -0.32 8.30
CA ILE A 111 -3.33 1.01 7.69
C ILE A 111 -4.76 1.54 7.79
N THR A 112 -5.75 0.68 7.73
CA THR A 112 -7.15 1.05 7.94
C THR A 112 -7.35 1.57 9.37
N ALA A 113 -6.84 0.85 10.36
CA ALA A 113 -6.89 1.28 11.76
C ALA A 113 -6.14 2.60 11.98
N TYR A 114 -4.97 2.76 11.35
CA TYR A 114 -4.23 4.03 11.40
C TYR A 114 -5.06 5.18 10.83
N GLY A 115 -5.67 4.98 9.68
CA GLY A 115 -6.54 5.99 9.06
C GLY A 115 -7.70 6.41 9.96
N MET A 116 -8.38 5.45 10.55
CA MET A 116 -9.54 5.71 11.40
C MET A 116 -9.16 6.26 12.77
N ASN A 117 -8.15 5.70 13.42
CA ASN A 117 -7.81 6.03 14.81
C ASN A 117 -6.83 7.21 14.92
N THR A 118 -5.91 7.35 13.98
CA THR A 118 -4.88 8.40 14.02
C THR A 118 -5.26 9.59 13.15
N LEU A 119 -5.78 9.35 11.93
CA LEU A 119 -6.17 10.42 11.02
C LEU A 119 -7.63 10.84 11.15
N GLY A 120 -8.43 10.10 11.92
CA GLY A 120 -9.84 10.42 12.14
C GLY A 120 -10.75 10.15 10.95
N LEU A 121 -10.34 9.28 10.04
CA LEU A 121 -11.18 8.96 8.88
C LEU A 121 -12.38 8.13 9.28
N ASN A 122 -13.53 8.40 8.65
CA ASN A 122 -14.75 7.60 8.82
C ASN A 122 -14.92 6.56 7.72
N ARG A 123 -14.20 6.73 6.60
CA ARG A 123 -14.31 5.86 5.44
C ARG A 123 -12.93 5.67 4.79
N VAL A 124 -12.61 4.43 4.47
CA VAL A 124 -11.46 4.11 3.63
C VAL A 124 -11.99 3.36 2.41
N CYS A 125 -11.61 3.79 1.23
CA CYS A 125 -11.97 3.13 -0.02
C CYS A 125 -10.72 2.69 -0.76
N LEU A 126 -10.92 1.87 -1.78
CA LEU A 126 -9.85 1.40 -2.67
C LEU A 126 -10.42 1.05 -4.03
N ARG A 127 -9.53 0.91 -4.99
CA ARG A 127 -9.85 0.47 -6.33
C ARG A 127 -8.81 -0.59 -6.74
N THR A 128 -9.27 -1.69 -7.30
CA THR A 128 -8.40 -2.77 -7.77
C THR A 128 -8.90 -3.32 -9.09
N ASN A 129 -8.00 -3.94 -9.87
CA ASN A 129 -8.36 -4.56 -11.14
C ASN A 129 -9.34 -5.72 -10.92
N LEU A 130 -10.27 -5.90 -11.86
CA LEU A 130 -11.26 -7.00 -11.80
C LEU A 130 -10.62 -8.37 -11.71
N ASP A 131 -9.45 -8.57 -12.33
CA ASP A 131 -8.75 -9.85 -12.35
C ASP A 131 -7.78 -10.05 -11.18
N ASN A 132 -7.69 -9.07 -10.29
CA ASN A 132 -6.84 -9.19 -9.09
C ASN A 132 -7.60 -9.90 -7.96
N TYR A 133 -7.93 -11.17 -8.20
CA TYR A 133 -8.75 -11.98 -7.26
C TYR A 133 -8.12 -12.11 -5.88
N ARG A 134 -6.79 -12.23 -5.84
CA ARG A 134 -6.06 -12.34 -4.58
C ARG A 134 -6.24 -11.10 -3.71
N ALA A 135 -6.09 -9.91 -4.31
CA ALA A 135 -6.26 -8.65 -3.58
C ALA A 135 -7.71 -8.46 -3.13
N ILE A 136 -8.68 -8.74 -4.01
CA ILE A 136 -10.10 -8.64 -3.69
C ILE A 136 -10.42 -9.52 -2.47
N HIS A 137 -9.92 -10.76 -2.45
CA HIS A 137 -10.12 -11.67 -1.33
C HIS A 137 -9.51 -11.12 -0.03
N VAL A 138 -8.31 -10.54 -0.10
CA VAL A 138 -7.67 -9.90 1.06
C VAL A 138 -8.55 -8.77 1.60
N TYR A 139 -9.05 -7.90 0.73
CA TYR A 139 -9.88 -6.77 1.13
C TYR A 139 -11.20 -7.23 1.75
N GLU A 140 -11.85 -8.24 1.18
CA GLU A 140 -13.07 -8.83 1.76
C GLU A 140 -12.80 -9.38 3.16
N LYS A 141 -11.70 -10.08 3.35
CA LYS A 141 -11.29 -10.61 4.67
C LYS A 141 -11.06 -9.50 5.68
N CYS A 142 -10.66 -8.32 5.24
CA CYS A 142 -10.44 -7.16 6.09
C CYS A 142 -11.71 -6.34 6.36
N GLY A 143 -12.84 -6.76 5.80
CA GLY A 143 -14.13 -6.11 6.03
C GLY A 143 -14.55 -5.11 4.97
N PHE A 144 -13.78 -4.95 3.90
CA PHE A 144 -14.16 -4.10 2.78
C PHE A 144 -15.29 -4.74 1.99
N ARG A 145 -16.19 -3.91 1.45
CA ARG A 145 -17.30 -4.35 0.61
C ARG A 145 -17.31 -3.58 -0.70
N GLU A 146 -17.67 -4.26 -1.79
CA GLU A 146 -17.80 -3.62 -3.09
C GLU A 146 -18.97 -2.63 -3.06
N PHE A 147 -18.74 -1.43 -3.60
CA PHE A 147 -19.80 -0.42 -3.75
C PHE A 147 -19.95 0.05 -5.20
N LYS A 148 -18.97 -0.25 -6.07
CA LYS A 148 -19.00 0.17 -7.47
C LYS A 148 -18.13 -0.79 -8.29
N ARG A 149 -18.55 -1.04 -9.52
CA ARG A 149 -17.80 -1.83 -10.47
C ARG A 149 -17.82 -1.14 -11.83
N THR A 150 -16.67 -1.12 -12.48
CA THR A 150 -16.52 -0.66 -13.87
C THR A 150 -16.06 -1.82 -14.72
N ASP A 151 -15.83 -1.58 -16.04
CA ASP A 151 -15.31 -2.61 -16.94
C ASP A 151 -13.89 -3.07 -16.57
N GLU A 152 -13.16 -2.26 -15.81
CA GLU A 152 -11.75 -2.51 -15.49
C GLU A 152 -11.50 -2.72 -13.99
N HIS A 153 -12.35 -2.16 -13.11
CA HIS A 153 -12.08 -2.07 -11.69
C HIS A 153 -13.24 -2.48 -10.80
N VAL A 154 -12.89 -2.96 -9.62
CA VAL A 154 -13.79 -3.10 -8.47
C VAL A 154 -13.41 -2.00 -7.47
N CYS A 155 -14.41 -1.25 -6.99
CA CYS A 155 -14.23 -0.26 -5.95
C CYS A 155 -14.85 -0.80 -4.66
N MET A 156 -14.07 -0.76 -3.59
CA MET A 156 -14.47 -1.31 -2.29
C MET A 156 -14.30 -0.25 -1.20
N GLU A 157 -15.04 -0.40 -0.11
CA GLU A 157 -15.01 0.54 1.01
C GLU A 157 -15.24 -0.15 2.34
N ILE A 158 -14.76 0.51 3.39
CA ILE A 158 -15.04 0.15 4.78
C ILE A 158 -15.32 1.42 5.56
N PHE A 159 -16.29 1.38 6.43
CA PHE A 159 -16.64 2.49 7.34
C PHE A 159 -16.21 2.18 8.76
N ARG A 160 -15.96 3.25 9.50
CA ARG A 160 -15.63 3.18 10.92
C ARG A 160 -16.76 2.58 11.74
#